data_d2824880bb3734fd7f53ab43483ae06c
#
_entry.id   d2824880bb3734fd7f53ab43483ae06c
#
_cell.length_a   1.000
_cell.length_b   1.000
_cell.length_c   1.000
_cell.angle_alpha   90.00
_cell.angle_beta   90.00
_cell.angle_gamma   90.00
#
_symmetry.space_group_name_H-M   'P 1'
#
loop_
_entity.id
_entity.type
_entity.pdbx_description
1 polymer ?
#
loop_
_entity_poly.entity_id
_entity_poly.type
_entity_poly.pdbx_seq_one_letter_code
_entity_poly.pdbx_strand_id
1 'polypeptide(L)'
;MALTFDDGPHARGTPATLELLAASGVRATFFLVGEQVRARPALVGEILAAGHDVGVHCDRHRNLLRVGPRGTFEDLARAVDAIGSAGGATPRLHRPPYGVLNGSVLVAARARGWRTWLWTRWGRDWRPRVRPAEIAARAADGLAGGDVVLLHDADFYAAAESWRRMLGALPAILERAADAGLVWKGLN
;
A
#
# COMPACT_ATOMS: atom_id res chain seq x y z
N MET A 1 -5.78 14.46 -0.28
CA MET A 1 -4.65 13.64 0.16
C MET A 1 -4.98 12.17 0.00
N ALA A 2 -3.99 11.27 0.01
CA ALA A 2 -4.22 9.85 -0.14
C ALA A 2 -3.62 9.06 1.02
N LEU A 3 -4.37 8.07 1.53
CA LEU A 3 -3.90 7.08 2.47
C LEU A 3 -3.55 5.80 1.71
N THR A 4 -2.37 5.25 1.95
CA THR A 4 -1.89 4.09 1.20
C THR A 4 -1.26 3.06 2.11
N PHE A 5 -1.47 1.78 1.78
CA PHE A 5 -0.91 0.63 2.48
C PHE A 5 -0.12 -0.23 1.50
N ASP A 6 1.09 -0.65 1.89
CA ASP A 6 1.97 -1.49 1.10
C ASP A 6 2.09 -2.90 1.74
N ASP A 7 2.66 -3.86 1.00
CA ASP A 7 3.07 -5.20 1.43
C ASP A 7 1.97 -6.25 1.58
N GLY A 8 0.69 -5.85 1.59
CA GLY A 8 -0.45 -6.78 1.71
C GLY A 8 -0.67 -7.70 0.48
N PRO A 9 -1.73 -8.54 0.52
CA PRO A 9 -2.70 -8.66 1.61
C PRO A 9 -2.21 -9.57 2.75
N HIS A 10 -2.51 -9.21 4.00
CA HIS A 10 -2.19 -9.96 5.19
C HIS A 10 -3.45 -10.54 5.85
N ALA A 11 -3.41 -11.81 6.28
CA ALA A 11 -4.59 -12.56 6.76
C ALA A 11 -5.35 -11.89 7.93
N ARG A 12 -4.67 -11.10 8.75
CA ARG A 12 -5.28 -10.40 9.90
C ARG A 12 -5.16 -8.89 9.80
N GLY A 13 -4.06 -8.38 9.26
CA GLY A 13 -3.80 -6.95 9.19
C GLY A 13 -4.71 -6.27 8.18
N THR A 14 -4.86 -6.85 6.98
CA THR A 14 -5.73 -6.26 5.94
C THR A 14 -7.19 -6.18 6.38
N PRO A 15 -7.85 -7.27 6.88
CA PRO A 15 -9.23 -7.16 7.36
C PRO A 15 -9.39 -6.15 8.49
N ALA A 16 -8.51 -6.14 9.49
CA ALA A 16 -8.58 -5.19 10.59
C ALA A 16 -8.37 -3.73 10.13
N THR A 17 -7.57 -3.52 9.08
CA THR A 17 -7.43 -2.20 8.45
C THR A 17 -8.72 -1.79 7.75
N LEU A 18 -9.36 -2.70 7.02
CA LEU A 18 -10.64 -2.45 6.33
C LEU A 18 -11.74 -2.08 7.33
N GLU A 19 -11.83 -2.76 8.48
CA GLU A 19 -12.79 -2.44 9.55
C GLU A 19 -12.63 -1.01 10.07
N LEU A 20 -11.39 -0.57 10.35
CA LEU A 20 -11.12 0.80 10.81
C LEU A 20 -11.44 1.85 9.74
N LEU A 21 -11.12 1.57 8.48
CA LEU A 21 -11.41 2.48 7.36
C LEU A 21 -12.91 2.61 7.14
N ALA A 22 -13.66 1.50 7.22
CA ALA A 22 -15.12 1.50 7.11
C ALA A 22 -15.77 2.33 8.23
N ALA A 23 -15.34 2.13 9.48
CA ALA A 23 -15.83 2.89 10.63
C ALA A 23 -15.59 4.41 10.51
N SER A 24 -14.56 4.81 9.75
CA SER A 24 -14.18 6.21 9.54
C SER A 24 -14.67 6.79 8.20
N GLY A 25 -15.31 5.99 7.34
CA GLY A 25 -15.75 6.41 6.01
C GLY A 25 -14.59 6.81 5.06
N VAL A 26 -13.40 6.26 5.27
CA VAL A 26 -12.18 6.65 4.55
C VAL A 26 -11.87 5.67 3.44
N ARG A 27 -11.67 6.19 2.22
CA ARG A 27 -11.16 5.42 1.08
C ARG A 27 -9.62 5.46 1.06
N ALA A 28 -9.01 4.31 0.81
CA ALA A 28 -7.56 4.14 0.76
C ALA A 28 -7.13 3.39 -0.52
N THR A 29 -5.81 3.28 -0.73
CA THR A 29 -5.20 2.49 -1.81
C THR A 29 -4.26 1.45 -1.22
N PHE A 30 -4.39 0.19 -1.66
CA PHE A 30 -3.54 -0.93 -1.23
C PHE A 30 -2.62 -1.35 -2.37
N PHE A 31 -1.31 -1.25 -2.18
CA PHE A 31 -0.30 -1.74 -3.12
C PHE A 31 0.10 -3.16 -2.73
N LEU A 32 -0.37 -4.13 -3.51
CA LEU A 32 -0.32 -5.54 -3.16
C LEU A 32 0.86 -6.26 -3.80
N VAL A 33 1.48 -7.16 -3.04
CA VAL A 33 2.56 -8.04 -3.49
C VAL A 33 1.98 -9.32 -4.07
N GLY A 34 2.33 -9.69 -5.30
CA GLY A 34 1.72 -10.78 -6.04
C GLY A 34 1.81 -12.14 -5.33
N GLU A 35 2.93 -12.47 -4.68
CA GLU A 35 3.05 -13.70 -3.89
C GLU A 35 2.08 -13.72 -2.69
N GLN A 36 1.77 -12.59 -2.09
CA GLN A 36 0.81 -12.50 -0.99
C GLN A 36 -0.64 -12.57 -1.51
N VAL A 37 -0.90 -12.01 -2.69
CA VAL A 37 -2.19 -12.14 -3.38
C VAL A 37 -2.49 -13.61 -3.69
N ARG A 38 -1.53 -14.35 -4.25
CA ARG A 38 -1.72 -15.80 -4.52
C ARG A 38 -1.99 -16.62 -3.27
N ALA A 39 -1.40 -16.24 -2.16
CA ALA A 39 -1.64 -16.89 -0.87
C ALA A 39 -3.02 -16.56 -0.28
N ARG A 40 -3.61 -15.40 -0.63
CA ARG A 40 -4.86 -14.89 -0.03
C ARG A 40 -5.71 -14.14 -1.07
N PRO A 41 -6.13 -14.81 -2.17
CA PRO A 41 -6.79 -14.12 -3.29
C PRO A 41 -8.13 -13.48 -2.89
N ALA A 42 -8.86 -14.06 -1.95
CA ALA A 42 -10.16 -13.53 -1.51
C ALA A 42 -10.05 -12.08 -0.95
N LEU A 43 -8.94 -11.75 -0.28
CA LEU A 43 -8.75 -10.42 0.30
C LEU A 43 -8.68 -9.30 -0.74
N VAL A 44 -8.28 -9.59 -1.98
CA VAL A 44 -8.33 -8.59 -3.07
C VAL A 44 -9.77 -8.21 -3.37
N GLY A 45 -10.67 -9.19 -3.44
CA GLY A 45 -12.10 -8.95 -3.60
C GLY A 45 -12.69 -8.15 -2.44
N GLU A 46 -12.30 -8.45 -1.21
CA GLU A 46 -12.75 -7.72 -0.01
C GLU A 46 -12.32 -6.26 -0.03
N ILE A 47 -11.05 -5.97 -0.38
CA ILE A 47 -10.53 -4.60 -0.53
C ILE A 47 -11.35 -3.82 -1.57
N LEU A 48 -11.60 -4.43 -2.74
CA LEU A 48 -12.34 -3.79 -3.82
C LEU A 48 -13.83 -3.60 -3.46
N ALA A 49 -14.47 -4.60 -2.84
CA ALA A 49 -15.85 -4.53 -2.39
C ALA A 49 -16.06 -3.45 -1.31
N ALA A 50 -15.04 -3.19 -0.48
CA ALA A 50 -15.04 -2.09 0.48
C ALA A 50 -14.81 -0.71 -0.16
N GLY A 51 -14.68 -0.62 -1.49
CA GLY A 51 -14.53 0.63 -2.24
C GLY A 51 -13.12 1.21 -2.26
N HIS A 52 -12.11 0.42 -1.89
CA HIS A 52 -10.71 0.84 -1.93
C HIS A 52 -10.06 0.58 -3.29
N ASP A 53 -8.96 1.27 -3.57
CA ASP A 53 -8.16 1.05 -4.78
C ASP A 53 -7.09 -0.04 -4.53
N VAL A 54 -6.75 -0.79 -5.60
CA VAL A 54 -5.66 -1.75 -5.61
C VAL A 54 -4.61 -1.36 -6.63
N GLY A 55 -3.34 -1.42 -6.23
CA GLY A 55 -2.17 -1.21 -7.07
C GLY A 55 -1.17 -2.36 -6.99
N VAL A 56 -0.20 -2.35 -7.91
CA VAL A 56 0.88 -3.35 -8.01
C VAL A 56 2.06 -2.93 -7.14
N HIS A 57 2.51 -3.85 -6.25
CA HIS A 57 3.76 -3.72 -5.46
C HIS A 57 4.79 -4.79 -5.82
N CYS A 58 4.94 -5.11 -7.12
CA CYS A 58 5.71 -6.23 -7.66
C CYS A 58 5.16 -7.61 -7.25
N ASP A 59 5.75 -8.69 -7.79
CA ASP A 59 5.42 -10.07 -7.43
C ASP A 59 6.13 -10.49 -6.15
N ARG A 60 7.39 -10.06 -6.02
CA ARG A 60 8.22 -10.26 -4.83
C ARG A 60 8.78 -8.93 -4.36
N HIS A 61 8.78 -8.73 -3.05
CA HIS A 61 9.29 -7.49 -2.45
C HIS A 61 10.82 -7.43 -2.49
N ARG A 62 11.38 -7.12 -3.68
CA ARG A 62 12.82 -7.08 -3.93
C ARG A 62 13.30 -5.67 -4.29
N ASN A 63 14.54 -5.36 -3.95
CA ASN A 63 15.16 -4.14 -4.45
C ASN A 63 15.43 -4.29 -5.96
N LEU A 64 14.72 -3.51 -6.77
CA LEU A 64 14.73 -3.63 -8.23
C LEU A 64 16.04 -3.25 -8.88
N LEU A 65 16.93 -2.52 -8.20
CA LEU A 65 18.30 -2.28 -8.71
C LEU A 65 19.15 -3.57 -8.76
N ARG A 66 18.73 -4.61 -8.03
CA ARG A 66 19.39 -5.93 -8.03
C ARG A 66 18.71 -6.93 -8.95
N VAL A 67 17.72 -6.49 -9.72
CA VAL A 67 16.95 -7.34 -10.64
C VAL A 67 17.18 -6.85 -12.06
N GLY A 68 17.65 -7.75 -12.92
CA GLY A 68 17.88 -7.43 -14.34
C GLY A 68 16.56 -7.16 -15.09
N PRO A 69 16.65 -6.61 -16.30
CA PRO A 69 15.47 -6.20 -17.08
C PRO A 69 14.43 -7.31 -17.26
N ARG A 70 14.85 -8.48 -17.73
CA ARG A 70 13.96 -9.63 -17.93
C ARG A 70 13.25 -10.03 -16.63
N GLY A 71 14.00 -10.16 -15.53
CA GLY A 71 13.44 -10.50 -14.24
C GLY A 71 12.46 -9.46 -13.71
N THR A 72 12.68 -8.16 -14.00
CA THR A 72 11.78 -7.09 -13.66
C THR A 72 10.44 -7.21 -14.43
N PHE A 73 10.50 -7.42 -15.74
CA PHE A 73 9.28 -7.57 -16.55
C PHE A 73 8.47 -8.81 -16.15
N GLU A 74 9.14 -9.94 -15.92
CA GLU A 74 8.50 -11.19 -15.49
C GLU A 74 7.86 -11.04 -14.08
N ASP A 75 8.53 -10.35 -13.17
CA ASP A 75 8.01 -10.08 -11.82
C ASP A 75 6.75 -9.24 -11.88
N LEU A 76 6.77 -8.12 -12.60
CA LEU A 76 5.62 -7.25 -12.76
C LEU A 76 4.45 -7.94 -13.47
N ALA A 77 4.71 -8.78 -14.47
CA ALA A 77 3.68 -9.55 -15.16
C ALA A 77 2.96 -10.51 -14.20
N ARG A 78 3.73 -11.29 -13.40
CA ARG A 78 3.15 -12.21 -12.40
C ARG A 78 2.32 -11.49 -11.36
N ALA A 79 2.72 -10.29 -10.93
CA ALA A 79 1.94 -9.50 -9.97
C ALA A 79 0.60 -9.06 -10.58
N VAL A 80 0.61 -8.57 -11.83
CA VAL A 80 -0.61 -8.18 -12.55
C VAL A 80 -1.54 -9.35 -12.72
N ASP A 81 -1.02 -10.51 -13.15
CA ASP A 81 -1.81 -11.73 -13.35
C ASP A 81 -2.45 -12.20 -12.02
N ALA A 82 -1.69 -12.17 -10.92
CA ALA A 82 -2.20 -12.55 -9.61
C ALA A 82 -3.34 -11.61 -9.15
N ILE A 83 -3.15 -10.30 -9.25
CA ILE A 83 -4.15 -9.32 -8.84
C ILE A 83 -5.37 -9.37 -9.75
N GLY A 84 -5.16 -9.45 -11.07
CA GLY A 84 -6.24 -9.54 -12.06
C GLY A 84 -7.10 -10.78 -11.88
N SER A 85 -6.48 -11.94 -11.64
CA SER A 85 -7.19 -13.21 -11.38
C SER A 85 -7.98 -13.18 -10.07
N ALA A 86 -7.52 -12.46 -9.06
CA ALA A 86 -8.17 -12.38 -7.75
C ALA A 86 -9.26 -11.30 -7.69
N GLY A 87 -9.05 -10.15 -8.36
CA GLY A 87 -9.92 -8.98 -8.28
C GLY A 87 -10.74 -8.68 -9.53
N GLY A 88 -10.53 -9.43 -10.62
CA GLY A 88 -11.29 -9.27 -11.88
C GLY A 88 -10.95 -8.01 -12.68
N ALA A 89 -9.97 -7.19 -12.26
CA ALA A 89 -9.59 -5.95 -12.94
C ALA A 89 -8.07 -5.80 -13.05
N THR A 90 -7.60 -5.23 -14.14
CA THR A 90 -6.19 -4.90 -14.33
C THR A 90 -5.84 -3.64 -13.53
N PRO A 91 -4.90 -3.70 -12.58
CA PRO A 91 -4.51 -2.54 -11.80
C PRO A 91 -3.82 -1.47 -12.68
N ARG A 92 -4.13 -0.19 -12.41
CA ARG A 92 -3.53 0.97 -13.09
C ARG A 92 -2.56 1.75 -12.20
N LEU A 93 -2.48 1.38 -10.94
CA LEU A 93 -1.59 1.98 -9.94
C LEU A 93 -0.40 1.06 -9.70
N HIS A 94 0.75 1.66 -9.52
CA HIS A 94 1.99 0.96 -9.26
C HIS A 94 2.80 1.71 -8.21
N ARG A 95 3.45 0.96 -7.33
CA ARG A 95 4.49 1.44 -6.41
C ARG A 95 5.60 0.41 -6.33
N PRO A 96 6.87 0.80 -6.59
CA PRO A 96 7.98 -0.14 -6.48
C PRO A 96 8.33 -0.38 -5.01
N PRO A 97 8.75 -1.59 -4.62
CA PRO A 97 9.30 -1.87 -3.30
C PRO A 97 10.41 -0.88 -2.93
N TYR A 98 10.42 -0.45 -1.66
CA TYR A 98 11.36 0.55 -1.13
C TYR A 98 11.30 1.93 -1.81
N GLY A 99 10.37 2.19 -2.72
CA GLY A 99 10.36 3.39 -3.56
C GLY A 99 11.47 3.41 -4.62
N VAL A 100 12.11 2.27 -4.89
CA VAL A 100 13.29 2.17 -5.77
C VAL A 100 12.88 1.78 -7.18
N LEU A 101 13.15 2.67 -8.13
CA LEU A 101 12.88 2.49 -9.55
C LEU A 101 14.16 2.08 -10.30
N ASN A 102 14.00 1.25 -11.33
CA ASN A 102 14.99 1.01 -12.37
C ASN A 102 14.41 1.33 -13.75
N GLY A 103 15.25 1.39 -14.78
CA GLY A 103 14.80 1.72 -16.15
C GLY A 103 13.72 0.76 -16.67
N SER A 104 13.79 -0.52 -16.33
CA SER A 104 12.83 -1.53 -16.77
C SER A 104 11.43 -1.31 -16.17
N VAL A 105 11.35 -0.87 -14.92
CA VAL A 105 10.07 -0.50 -14.27
C VAL A 105 9.45 0.70 -14.96
N LEU A 106 10.25 1.72 -15.30
CA LEU A 106 9.73 2.91 -15.98
C LEU A 106 9.18 2.55 -17.37
N VAL A 107 9.89 1.70 -18.13
CA VAL A 107 9.41 1.19 -19.42
C VAL A 107 8.12 0.37 -19.25
N ALA A 108 8.07 -0.53 -18.27
CA ALA A 108 6.89 -1.35 -18.01
C ALA A 108 5.68 -0.52 -17.59
N ALA A 109 5.88 0.47 -16.71
CA ALA A 109 4.84 1.37 -16.25
C ALA A 109 4.26 2.20 -17.41
N ARG A 110 5.13 2.75 -18.26
CA ARG A 110 4.71 3.49 -19.45
C ARG A 110 3.93 2.59 -20.42
N ALA A 111 4.42 1.39 -20.72
CA ALA A 111 3.78 0.46 -21.66
C ALA A 111 2.39 0.00 -21.19
N ARG A 112 2.17 -0.08 -19.88
CA ARG A 112 0.90 -0.46 -19.25
C ARG A 112 -0.03 0.71 -18.90
N GLY A 113 0.41 1.95 -19.15
CA GLY A 113 -0.33 3.15 -18.76
C GLY A 113 -0.48 3.29 -17.24
N TRP A 114 0.46 2.78 -16.48
CA TRP A 114 0.41 2.87 -15.02
C TRP A 114 0.76 4.25 -14.52
N ARG A 115 0.06 4.66 -13.47
CA ARG A 115 0.48 5.77 -12.61
C ARG A 115 1.32 5.22 -11.47
N THR A 116 2.60 5.60 -11.46
CA THR A 116 3.54 5.21 -10.39
C THR A 116 3.53 6.24 -9.28
N TRP A 117 3.20 5.80 -8.07
CA TRP A 117 3.08 6.64 -6.90
C TRP A 117 4.14 6.30 -5.86
N LEU A 118 4.85 7.28 -5.37
CA LEU A 118 5.64 7.22 -4.15
C LEU A 118 4.82 7.84 -3.00
N TRP A 119 5.49 8.38 -1.99
CA TRP A 119 4.84 9.00 -0.84
C TRP A 119 5.54 10.30 -0.47
N THR A 120 4.83 11.18 0.22
CA THR A 120 5.36 12.42 0.79
C THR A 120 5.52 12.29 2.30
N ARG A 121 4.74 11.40 2.93
CA ARG A 121 4.70 11.13 4.35
C ARG A 121 4.74 9.63 4.63
N TRP A 122 5.34 9.23 5.73
CA TRP A 122 5.41 7.83 6.13
C TRP A 122 5.46 7.65 7.65
N GLY A 123 4.75 6.64 8.19
CA GLY A 123 4.75 6.33 9.62
C GLY A 123 6.03 5.69 10.13
N ARG A 124 6.86 5.08 9.24
CA ARG A 124 7.98 4.20 9.58
C ARG A 124 7.56 3.06 10.51
N ASP A 125 6.35 2.59 10.32
CA ASP A 125 5.64 1.59 11.11
C ASP A 125 6.29 0.19 11.03
N TRP A 126 7.10 -0.09 10.00
CA TRP A 126 7.88 -1.32 9.85
C TRP A 126 9.00 -1.50 10.89
N ARG A 127 9.37 -0.45 11.63
CA ARG A 127 10.48 -0.48 12.59
C ARG A 127 10.12 -1.32 13.82
N PRO A 128 11.09 -2.06 14.40
CA PRO A 128 10.89 -2.68 15.69
C PRO A 128 10.68 -1.63 16.79
N ARG A 129 9.81 -1.94 17.75
CA ARG A 129 9.56 -1.13 18.96
C ARG A 129 9.05 0.31 18.74
N VAL A 130 8.67 0.68 17.51
CA VAL A 130 8.01 1.98 17.26
C VAL A 130 6.63 1.98 17.94
N ARG A 131 6.30 3.07 18.64
CA ARG A 131 5.01 3.22 19.31
C ARG A 131 3.95 3.79 18.36
N PRO A 132 2.66 3.45 18.52
CA PRO A 132 1.59 4.02 17.69
C PRO A 132 1.59 5.55 17.63
N ALA A 133 1.81 6.22 18.76
CA ALA A 133 1.88 7.68 18.81
C ALA A 133 3.03 8.27 17.93
N GLU A 134 4.18 7.57 17.86
CA GLU A 134 5.29 8.00 17.00
C GLU A 134 5.01 7.78 15.52
N ILE A 135 4.28 6.69 15.18
CA ILE A 135 3.79 6.44 13.83
C ILE A 135 2.84 7.56 13.42
N ALA A 136 1.84 7.84 14.27
CA ALA A 136 0.86 8.89 14.02
C ALA A 136 1.51 10.26 13.85
N ALA A 137 2.44 10.64 14.72
CA ALA A 137 3.15 11.91 14.61
C ALA A 137 3.90 12.02 13.27
N ARG A 138 4.70 11.00 12.90
CA ARG A 138 5.46 11.02 11.64
C ARG A 138 4.57 11.04 10.38
N ALA A 139 3.46 10.32 10.42
CA ALA A 139 2.54 10.23 9.30
C ALA A 139 1.66 11.48 9.13
N ALA A 140 1.27 12.12 10.26
CA ALA A 140 0.20 13.09 10.26
C ALA A 140 0.58 14.50 10.75
N ASP A 141 1.73 14.72 11.40
CA ASP A 141 2.10 16.07 11.81
C ASP A 141 2.41 16.95 10.59
N GLY A 142 1.64 18.04 10.45
CA GLY A 142 1.76 18.96 9.33
C GLY A 142 1.26 18.38 8.00
N LEU A 143 0.26 17.51 8.02
CA LEU A 143 -0.43 17.05 6.82
C LEU A 143 -0.99 18.21 6.00
N ALA A 144 -0.92 18.10 4.67
CA ALA A 144 -1.40 19.09 3.74
C ALA A 144 -2.17 18.45 2.58
N GLY A 145 -2.93 19.28 1.85
CA GLY A 145 -3.59 18.86 0.62
C GLY A 145 -2.55 18.37 -0.41
N GLY A 146 -2.80 17.20 -1.01
CA GLY A 146 -1.88 16.55 -1.95
C GLY A 146 -0.91 15.56 -1.33
N ASP A 147 -0.80 15.47 0.00
CA ASP A 147 0.06 14.47 0.64
C ASP A 147 -0.40 13.02 0.33
N VAL A 148 0.58 12.14 0.18
CA VAL A 148 0.42 10.70 0.06
C VAL A 148 1.10 10.05 1.27
N VAL A 149 0.30 9.42 2.13
CA VAL A 149 0.76 8.78 3.37
C VAL A 149 1.00 7.30 3.14
N LEU A 150 2.20 6.82 3.47
CA LEU A 150 2.59 5.41 3.44
C LEU A 150 2.51 4.79 4.83
N LEU A 151 1.77 3.70 4.92
CA LEU A 151 1.71 2.75 6.02
C LEU A 151 1.77 1.32 5.48
N HIS A 152 1.80 0.31 6.37
CA HIS A 152 1.83 -1.11 5.99
C HIS A 152 0.78 -1.90 6.77
N ASP A 153 -0.11 -2.59 6.06
CA ASP A 153 -1.13 -3.47 6.64
C ASP A 153 -0.62 -4.91 6.86
N ALA A 154 0.66 -5.13 6.56
CA ALA A 154 1.35 -6.41 6.65
C ALA A 154 2.72 -6.27 7.33
N ASP A 155 3.30 -7.40 7.75
CA ASP A 155 4.62 -7.46 8.39
C ASP A 155 5.59 -8.46 7.73
N PHE A 156 5.30 -8.91 6.51
CA PHE A 156 6.13 -9.89 5.79
C PHE A 156 7.56 -9.42 5.54
N TYR A 157 7.76 -8.11 5.42
CA TYR A 157 9.05 -7.47 5.12
C TYR A 157 9.44 -6.45 6.19
N ALA A 158 8.82 -6.54 7.36
CA ALA A 158 8.91 -5.60 8.47
C ALA A 158 9.13 -6.33 9.80
N ALA A 159 9.19 -5.57 10.90
CA ALA A 159 9.22 -6.17 12.23
C ALA A 159 7.91 -6.90 12.55
N ALA A 160 8.01 -8.07 13.15
CA ALA A 160 6.85 -8.89 13.51
C ALA A 160 5.74 -8.07 14.20
N GLU A 161 4.52 -8.33 13.79
CA GLU A 161 3.30 -7.64 14.25
C GLU A 161 3.32 -6.11 14.10
N SER A 162 4.12 -5.58 13.14
CA SER A 162 4.15 -4.13 12.86
C SER A 162 2.77 -3.59 12.46
N TRP A 163 1.98 -4.38 11.75
CA TRP A 163 0.60 -4.03 11.39
C TRP A 163 -0.29 -3.72 12.61
N ARG A 164 -0.08 -4.37 13.78
CA ARG A 164 -0.83 -4.04 15.00
C ARG A 164 -0.49 -2.65 15.54
N ARG A 165 0.78 -2.27 15.45
CA ARG A 165 1.23 -0.92 15.86
C ARG A 165 0.71 0.13 14.91
N MET A 166 0.67 -0.16 13.61
CA MET A 166 0.05 0.68 12.59
C MET A 166 -1.44 0.85 12.87
N LEU A 167 -2.19 -0.23 13.13
CA LEU A 167 -3.61 -0.16 13.49
C LEU A 167 -3.84 0.72 14.73
N GLY A 168 -2.98 0.62 15.75
CA GLY A 168 -3.07 1.49 16.93
C GLY A 168 -2.78 2.97 16.65
N ALA A 169 -2.09 3.27 15.54
CA ALA A 169 -1.81 4.65 15.11
C ALA A 169 -2.88 5.23 14.19
N LEU A 170 -3.58 4.38 13.45
CA LEU A 170 -4.48 4.79 12.36
C LEU A 170 -5.59 5.74 12.83
N PRO A 171 -6.31 5.51 13.95
CA PRO A 171 -7.33 6.45 14.41
C PRO A 171 -6.80 7.87 14.61
N ALA A 172 -5.65 8.03 15.25
CA ALA A 172 -5.06 9.35 15.47
C ALA A 172 -4.58 10.04 14.18
N ILE A 173 -4.19 9.26 13.16
CA ILE A 173 -3.85 9.79 11.82
C ILE A 173 -5.12 10.32 11.14
N LEU A 174 -6.22 9.58 11.20
CA LEU A 174 -7.48 9.96 10.59
C LEU A 174 -8.09 11.19 11.28
N GLU A 175 -8.07 11.23 12.61
CA GLU A 175 -8.53 12.36 13.42
C GLU A 175 -7.79 13.65 13.10
N ARG A 176 -6.45 13.62 13.07
CA ARG A 176 -5.64 14.80 12.71
C ARG A 176 -5.92 15.33 11.32
N ALA A 177 -6.19 14.45 10.36
CA ALA A 177 -6.60 14.87 9.02
C ALA A 177 -7.97 15.56 9.05
N ALA A 178 -8.93 15.02 9.80
CA ALA A 178 -10.25 15.59 9.96
C ALA A 178 -10.20 16.96 10.65
N ASP A 179 -9.44 17.09 11.75
CA ASP A 179 -9.22 18.34 12.48
C ASP A 179 -8.60 19.43 11.58
N ALA A 180 -7.76 19.03 10.64
CA ALA A 180 -7.19 19.93 9.64
C ALA A 180 -8.12 20.22 8.44
N GLY A 181 -9.36 19.71 8.45
CA GLY A 181 -10.31 19.87 7.34
C GLY A 181 -9.90 19.16 6.05
N LEU A 182 -9.02 18.15 6.14
CA LEU A 182 -8.48 17.43 4.99
C LEU A 182 -9.32 16.19 4.68
N VAL A 183 -9.46 15.90 3.38
CA VAL A 183 -10.27 14.77 2.90
C VAL A 183 -9.38 13.71 2.25
N TRP A 184 -9.57 12.46 2.67
CA TRP A 184 -8.94 11.29 2.07
C TRP A 184 -9.62 10.91 0.75
N LYS A 185 -8.83 10.65 -0.29
CA LYS A 185 -9.30 10.19 -1.61
C LYS A 185 -8.44 9.02 -2.08
N GLY A 186 -9.01 8.16 -2.91
CA GLY A 186 -8.24 7.16 -3.65
C GLY A 186 -7.27 7.81 -4.65
N LEU A 187 -6.32 7.02 -5.15
CA LEU A 187 -5.34 7.46 -6.16
C LEU A 187 -5.83 7.27 -7.60
N ASN A 188 -7.00 6.64 -7.81
CA ASN A 188 -7.64 6.50 -9.12
C ASN A 188 -8.40 7.76 -9.54
#